data_96225638cd2fb41415a204233c85f7e6
#
_entry.id   96225638cd2fb41415a204233c85f7e6
#
_cell.length_a   1.000
_cell.length_b   1.000
_cell.length_c   1.000
_cell.angle_alpha   90.00
_cell.angle_beta   90.00
_cell.angle_gamma   90.00
#
_symmetry.space_group_name_H-M   'P 1'
#
loop_
_entity.id
_entity.type
_entity.pdbx_description
1 polymer ?
#
loop_
_entity_poly.entity_id
_entity_poly.type
_entity_poly.pdbx_seq_one_letter_code
_entity_poly.pdbx_strand_id
1 'polypeptide(L)'
;DYANKFTSERTNVYCSDSVKFLWDLDPRNKIDFLYLDSFDLDPNNPTPSQVHHIKELCACMKNLSEGTIIAVDDHLNTPEFDQYRSTLTQGGKARYVEDFMNDIGAELLHDGYQIVWRL
;
A
#
# COMPACT_ATOMS: atom_id res chain seq x y z
N ASP A 1 -14.42 0.24 -21.65
CA ASP A 1 -14.13 0.27 -20.24
C ASP A 1 -13.62 1.67 -19.82
N TYR A 2 -14.14 2.18 -18.72
CA TYR A 2 -13.76 3.50 -18.21
C TYR A 2 -12.24 3.62 -17.96
N ALA A 3 -11.63 2.59 -17.38
CA ALA A 3 -10.20 2.58 -17.08
C ALA A 3 -9.34 2.67 -18.34
N ASN A 4 -9.79 2.13 -19.46
CA ASN A 4 -9.03 2.17 -20.71
C ASN A 4 -8.87 3.57 -21.30
N LYS A 5 -9.66 4.54 -20.85
CA LYS A 5 -9.53 5.95 -21.25
C LYS A 5 -8.23 6.58 -20.75
N PHE A 6 -7.60 5.99 -19.75
CA PHE A 6 -6.39 6.50 -19.10
C PHE A 6 -5.14 5.74 -19.50
N THR A 7 -5.23 4.78 -20.43
CA THR A 7 -4.06 4.05 -20.93
C THR A 7 -3.28 4.87 -21.95
N SER A 8 -1.98 4.69 -21.97
CA SER A 8 -1.06 5.30 -22.92
C SER A 8 0.14 4.37 -23.11
N GLU A 9 1.15 4.79 -23.91
CA GLU A 9 2.41 4.05 -24.04
C GLU A 9 3.11 3.85 -22.70
N ARG A 10 2.87 4.74 -21.73
CA ARG A 10 3.49 4.71 -20.39
C ARG A 10 2.54 4.28 -19.28
N THR A 11 1.26 4.11 -19.59
CA THR A 11 0.23 3.79 -18.59
C THR A 11 -0.56 2.59 -19.05
N ASN A 12 -0.55 1.54 -18.26
CA ASN A 12 -1.31 0.33 -18.48
C ASN A 12 -2.28 0.11 -17.32
N VAL A 13 -3.51 -0.32 -17.62
CA VAL A 13 -4.51 -0.67 -16.64
C VAL A 13 -4.84 -2.15 -16.78
N TYR A 14 -4.75 -2.86 -15.66
CA TYR A 14 -5.05 -4.30 -15.60
C TYR A 14 -6.21 -4.54 -14.65
N CYS A 15 -7.23 -5.27 -15.12
CA CYS A 15 -8.33 -5.71 -14.28
C CYS A 15 -7.99 -7.09 -13.72
N SER A 16 -7.49 -7.14 -12.50
CA SER A 16 -7.01 -8.36 -11.85
C SER A 16 -7.05 -8.20 -10.33
N ASP A 17 -7.04 -9.32 -9.60
CA ASP A 17 -6.69 -9.30 -8.19
C ASP A 17 -5.26 -8.74 -8.03
N SER A 18 -5.09 -7.74 -7.19
CA SER A 18 -3.82 -7.02 -7.08
C SER A 18 -2.69 -7.88 -6.49
N VAL A 19 -3.00 -8.73 -5.52
CA VAL A 19 -2.00 -9.64 -4.92
C VAL A 19 -1.51 -10.62 -5.97
N LYS A 20 -2.43 -11.23 -6.73
CA LYS A 20 -2.07 -12.15 -7.81
C LYS A 20 -1.28 -11.44 -8.91
N PHE A 21 -1.71 -10.26 -9.33
CA PHE A 21 -1.00 -9.46 -10.33
C PHE A 21 0.44 -9.18 -9.92
N LEU A 22 0.63 -8.72 -8.69
CA LEU A 22 1.96 -8.41 -8.16
C LEU A 22 2.81 -9.66 -7.98
N TRP A 23 2.20 -10.77 -7.55
CA TRP A 23 2.90 -12.05 -7.43
C TRP A 23 3.41 -12.57 -8.77
N ASP A 24 2.59 -12.42 -9.83
CA ASP A 24 2.93 -12.87 -11.19
C ASP A 24 3.84 -11.88 -11.94
N LEU A 25 4.05 -10.68 -11.40
CA LEU A 25 4.90 -9.68 -12.03
C LEU A 25 6.34 -10.18 -12.15
N ASP A 26 6.91 -10.06 -13.35
CA ASP A 26 8.29 -10.50 -13.62
C ASP A 26 9.26 -9.79 -12.67
N PRO A 27 10.15 -10.53 -11.96
CA PRO A 27 11.12 -9.93 -11.04
C PRO A 27 12.07 -8.92 -11.69
N ARG A 28 12.24 -8.96 -13.02
CA ARG A 28 13.04 -7.98 -13.76
C ARG A 28 12.37 -6.60 -13.84
N ASN A 29 11.04 -6.55 -13.65
CA ASN A 29 10.31 -5.29 -13.60
C ASN A 29 10.51 -4.65 -12.22
N LYS A 30 11.42 -3.69 -12.13
CA LYS A 30 11.66 -2.96 -10.88
C LYS A 30 10.59 -1.90 -10.67
N ILE A 31 10.12 -1.80 -9.43
CA ILE A 31 9.14 -0.82 -9.01
C ILE A 31 9.89 0.33 -8.33
N ASP A 32 9.75 1.54 -8.87
CA ASP A 32 10.34 2.74 -8.27
C ASP A 32 9.40 3.40 -7.26
N PHE A 33 8.10 3.30 -7.50
CA PHE A 33 7.06 3.83 -6.62
C PHE A 33 5.88 2.85 -6.56
N LEU A 34 5.53 2.44 -5.34
CA LEU A 34 4.39 1.56 -5.06
C LEU A 34 3.36 2.31 -4.22
N TYR A 35 2.15 2.47 -4.74
CA TYR A 35 1.02 3.07 -4.02
C TYR A 35 -0.05 2.02 -3.76
N LEU A 36 -0.32 1.74 -2.50
CA LEU A 36 -1.25 0.71 -2.06
C LEU A 36 -2.57 1.34 -1.61
N ASP A 37 -3.62 1.11 -2.38
CA ASP A 37 -4.98 1.64 -2.12
C ASP A 37 -6.08 0.76 -2.71
N SER A 38 -5.85 -0.53 -2.84
CA SER A 38 -6.71 -1.41 -3.65
C SER A 38 -7.93 -1.97 -2.91
N PHE A 39 -7.96 -1.94 -1.58
CA PHE A 39 -9.01 -2.57 -0.78
C PHE A 39 -9.55 -1.56 0.23
N ASP A 40 -10.85 -1.28 0.17
CA ASP A 40 -11.48 -0.29 1.03
C ASP A 40 -11.37 -0.66 2.51
N LEU A 41 -11.19 0.36 3.34
CA LEU A 41 -11.16 0.22 4.79
C LEU A 41 -12.57 0.26 5.36
N ASP A 42 -13.01 -0.85 5.95
CA ASP A 42 -14.23 -0.88 6.75
C ASP A 42 -13.88 -0.60 8.22
N PRO A 43 -14.35 0.52 8.79
CA PRO A 43 -14.05 0.88 10.17
C PRO A 43 -14.54 -0.15 11.19
N ASN A 44 -15.59 -0.88 10.87
CA ASN A 44 -16.14 -1.91 11.75
C ASN A 44 -15.43 -3.25 11.62
N ASN A 45 -14.67 -3.44 10.54
CA ASN A 45 -13.91 -4.66 10.29
C ASN A 45 -12.65 -4.35 9.48
N PRO A 46 -11.64 -3.69 10.07
CA PRO A 46 -10.48 -3.19 9.34
C PRO A 46 -9.50 -4.28 8.89
N THR A 47 -9.48 -5.42 9.57
CA THR A 47 -8.47 -6.47 9.35
C THR A 47 -8.36 -6.96 7.91
N PRO A 48 -9.44 -7.24 7.17
CA PRO A 48 -9.31 -7.69 5.78
C PRO A 48 -8.53 -6.73 4.89
N SER A 49 -8.78 -5.42 5.01
CA SER A 49 -8.05 -4.40 4.26
C SER A 49 -6.57 -4.34 4.70
N GLN A 50 -6.31 -4.37 5.99
CA GLN A 50 -4.96 -4.33 6.53
C GLN A 50 -4.13 -5.54 6.07
N VAL A 51 -4.72 -6.73 6.11
CA VAL A 51 -4.08 -7.97 5.64
C VAL A 51 -3.86 -7.94 4.13
N HIS A 52 -4.80 -7.41 3.37
CA HIS A 52 -4.67 -7.32 1.92
C HIS A 52 -3.45 -6.48 1.51
N HIS A 53 -3.24 -5.35 2.16
CA HIS A 53 -2.14 -4.45 1.83
C HIS A 53 -0.76 -5.04 2.19
N ILE A 54 -0.63 -5.76 3.30
CA ILE A 54 0.64 -6.46 3.57
C ILE A 54 0.87 -7.62 2.59
N LYS A 55 -0.18 -8.29 2.14
CA LYS A 55 -0.06 -9.33 1.10
C LYS A 55 0.41 -8.74 -0.23
N GLU A 56 -0.10 -7.58 -0.62
CA GLU A 56 0.38 -6.89 -1.83
C GLU A 56 1.87 -6.57 -1.73
N LEU A 57 2.30 -6.00 -0.62
CA LEU A 57 3.71 -5.71 -0.40
C LEU A 57 4.58 -6.98 -0.50
N CYS A 58 4.19 -8.04 0.19
CA CYS A 58 4.92 -9.31 0.15
C CYS A 58 4.98 -9.89 -1.28
N ALA A 59 3.89 -9.79 -2.03
CA ALA A 59 3.83 -10.31 -3.40
C ALA A 59 4.80 -9.62 -4.35
N CYS A 60 5.12 -8.35 -4.14
CA CYS A 60 6.02 -7.59 -5.01
C CYS A 60 7.39 -7.30 -4.39
N MET A 61 7.75 -7.90 -3.26
CA MET A 61 9.07 -7.69 -2.64
C MET A 61 10.23 -7.96 -3.62
N LYS A 62 10.10 -8.96 -4.46
CA LYS A 62 11.07 -9.31 -5.51
C LYS A 62 11.28 -8.21 -6.54
N ASN A 63 10.36 -7.26 -6.65
CA ASN A 63 10.39 -6.15 -7.60
C ASN A 63 10.91 -4.85 -6.97
N LEU A 64 11.13 -4.85 -5.65
CA LEU A 64 11.57 -3.68 -4.90
C LEU A 64 13.10 -3.67 -4.78
N SER A 65 13.66 -2.49 -4.59
CA SER A 65 15.10 -2.31 -4.40
C SER A 65 15.37 -1.09 -3.52
N GLU A 66 16.63 -0.88 -3.17
CA GLU A 66 17.04 0.32 -2.46
C GLU A 66 16.58 1.57 -3.24
N GLY A 67 15.96 2.50 -2.54
CA GLY A 67 15.42 3.73 -3.12
C GLY A 67 13.96 3.66 -3.55
N THR A 68 13.34 2.47 -3.59
CA THR A 68 11.90 2.36 -3.89
C THR A 68 11.10 3.13 -2.85
N ILE A 69 10.13 3.92 -3.31
CA ILE A 69 9.18 4.63 -2.47
C ILE A 69 7.91 3.80 -2.35
N ILE A 70 7.44 3.60 -1.12
CA ILE A 70 6.22 2.85 -0.82
C ILE A 70 5.27 3.76 -0.05
N ALA A 71 4.05 3.90 -0.54
CA ALA A 71 2.99 4.68 0.07
C ALA A 71 1.74 3.83 0.28
N VAL A 72 1.09 3.99 1.43
CA VAL A 72 -0.19 3.35 1.73
C VAL A 72 -1.21 4.43 2.06
N ASP A 73 -2.38 4.37 1.43
CA ASP A 73 -3.47 5.30 1.67
C ASP A 73 -4.24 4.94 2.96
N ASP A 74 -5.12 5.84 3.37
CA ASP A 74 -6.00 5.68 4.54
C ASP A 74 -5.24 5.19 5.79
N HIS A 75 -4.04 5.72 6.01
CA HIS A 75 -3.31 5.52 7.27
C HIS A 75 -3.95 6.31 8.41
N LEU A 76 -4.58 7.43 8.09
CA LEU A 76 -5.44 8.23 8.96
C LEU A 76 -4.74 8.86 10.18
N ASN A 77 -3.42 9.04 10.11
CA ASN A 77 -2.68 9.66 11.22
C ASN A 77 -2.74 11.19 11.16
N THR A 78 -3.93 11.71 11.35
CA THR A 78 -4.20 13.15 11.42
C THR A 78 -5.17 13.43 12.58
N PRO A 79 -5.18 14.66 13.16
CA PRO A 79 -5.95 14.96 14.36
C PRO A 79 -7.45 14.64 14.24
N GLU A 80 -8.06 14.86 13.08
CA GLU A 80 -9.48 14.60 12.85
C GLU A 80 -9.84 13.11 12.91
N PHE A 81 -8.87 12.21 12.80
CA PHE A 81 -9.06 10.76 12.84
C PHE A 81 -8.53 10.09 14.09
N ASP A 82 -8.01 10.83 15.06
CA ASP A 82 -7.35 10.25 16.26
C ASP A 82 -8.26 9.25 17.00
N GLN A 83 -9.49 9.64 17.30
CA GLN A 83 -10.42 8.77 17.99
C GLN A 83 -10.81 7.56 17.13
N TYR A 84 -11.07 7.80 15.87
CA TYR A 84 -11.45 6.78 14.91
C TYR A 84 -10.32 5.75 14.74
N ARG A 85 -9.10 6.22 14.53
CA ARG A 85 -7.91 5.39 14.34
C ARG A 85 -7.61 4.52 15.56
N SER A 86 -7.75 5.07 16.75
CA SER A 86 -7.45 4.34 18.00
C SER A 86 -8.52 3.31 18.36
N THR A 87 -9.78 3.53 17.98
CA THR A 87 -10.90 2.68 18.41
C THR A 87 -11.41 1.71 17.34
N LEU A 88 -11.42 2.13 16.08
CA LEU A 88 -12.07 1.37 15.01
C LEU A 88 -11.06 0.78 14.02
N THR A 89 -10.11 1.59 13.54
CA THR A 89 -9.20 1.15 12.48
C THR A 89 -7.88 0.59 12.96
N GLN A 90 -7.52 0.87 14.21
CA GLN A 90 -6.26 0.40 14.82
C GLN A 90 -5.05 0.61 13.90
N GLY A 91 -4.89 1.82 13.37
CA GLY A 91 -3.74 2.16 12.54
C GLY A 91 -4.02 2.29 11.05
N GLY A 92 -5.27 2.21 10.61
CA GLY A 92 -5.64 2.34 9.21
C GLY A 92 -5.19 1.17 8.34
N LYS A 93 -5.18 1.37 7.03
CA LYS A 93 -4.80 0.33 6.06
C LYS A 93 -3.36 -0.16 6.25
N ALA A 94 -2.47 0.71 6.72
CA ALA A 94 -1.03 0.43 6.78
C ALA A 94 -0.57 -0.33 8.02
N ARG A 95 -1.46 -0.74 8.91
CA ARG A 95 -1.08 -1.34 10.20
C ARG A 95 0.04 -2.37 10.11
N TYR A 96 -0.11 -3.37 9.26
CA TYR A 96 0.88 -4.45 9.14
C TYR A 96 2.07 -4.05 8.25
N VAL A 97 1.84 -3.21 7.25
CA VAL A 97 2.92 -2.65 6.43
C VAL A 97 3.85 -1.79 7.30
N GLU A 98 3.29 -0.97 8.20
CA GLU A 98 4.07 -0.15 9.12
C GLU A 98 4.95 -1.00 10.02
N ASP A 99 4.40 -2.05 10.63
CA ASP A 99 5.18 -2.96 11.46
C ASP A 99 6.36 -3.56 10.67
N PHE A 100 6.09 -4.03 9.46
CA PHE A 100 7.12 -4.59 8.59
C PHE A 100 8.20 -3.55 8.21
N MET A 101 7.80 -2.34 7.84
CA MET A 101 8.73 -1.28 7.46
C MET A 101 9.61 -0.86 8.64
N ASN A 102 9.05 -0.81 9.84
CA ASN A 102 9.82 -0.53 11.06
C ASN A 102 10.84 -1.64 11.33
N ASP A 103 10.44 -2.90 11.16
CA ASP A 103 11.31 -4.05 11.40
C ASP A 103 12.51 -4.09 10.45
N ILE A 104 12.33 -3.71 9.20
CA ILE A 104 13.43 -3.67 8.22
C ILE A 104 14.23 -2.36 8.24
N GLY A 105 13.83 -1.39 9.06
CA GLY A 105 14.52 -0.10 9.17
C GLY A 105 14.35 0.82 7.97
N ALA A 106 13.21 0.74 7.27
CA ALA A 106 12.91 1.65 6.16
C ALA A 106 12.84 3.10 6.64
N GLU A 107 13.27 4.04 5.80
CA GLU A 107 13.24 5.47 6.12
C GLU A 107 11.81 6.01 6.03
N LEU A 108 11.26 6.50 7.12
CA LEU A 108 9.94 7.13 7.14
C LEU A 108 10.04 8.53 6.53
N LEU A 109 9.33 8.78 5.43
CA LEU A 109 9.31 10.07 4.74
C LEU A 109 8.10 10.92 5.13
N HIS A 110 6.95 10.30 5.38
CA HIS A 110 5.72 10.99 5.73
C HIS A 110 4.82 10.09 6.57
N ASP A 111 4.23 10.65 7.61
CA ASP A 111 3.27 9.97 8.47
C ASP A 111 2.07 10.89 8.70
N GLY A 112 1.00 10.65 7.98
CA GLY A 112 -0.20 11.48 8.00
C GLY A 112 -1.43 10.70 7.54
N TYR A 113 -2.27 11.30 6.72
CA TYR A 113 -3.39 10.60 6.12
C TYR A 113 -2.90 9.41 5.28
N GLN A 114 -1.86 9.60 4.48
CA GLN A 114 -1.05 8.53 3.90
C GLN A 114 0.22 8.34 4.74
N ILE A 115 0.84 7.19 4.62
CA ILE A 115 2.16 6.93 5.19
C ILE A 115 3.12 6.51 4.07
N VAL A 116 4.36 7.02 4.10
CA VAL A 116 5.31 6.88 2.99
C VAL A 116 6.70 6.55 3.52
N TRP A 117 7.34 5.57 2.92
CA TRP A 117 8.71 5.16 3.23
C TRP A 117 9.58 5.10 1.97
N ARG A 118 10.89 5.15 2.21
CA ARG A 118 11.92 4.80 1.23
C ARG A 118 12.71 3.56 1.71
N LEU A 119 12.86 2.60 0.84
CA LEU A 119 13.73 1.46 1.07
C LEU A 119 15.21 1.80 0.90
#